data_dbafa6e1965193603dc912ee334ad030
#
_entry.id   dbafa6e1965193603dc912ee334ad030
#
_cell.length_a   1.000
_cell.length_b   1.000
_cell.length_c   1.000
_cell.angle_alpha   90.00
_cell.angle_beta   90.00
_cell.angle_gamma   90.00
#
_symmetry.space_group_name_H-M   'P 1'
#
loop_
_entity.id
_entity.type
_entity.pdbx_description
1 polymer ?
#
loop_
_entity_poly.entity_id
_entity_poly.type
_entity_poly.pdbx_seq_one_letter_code
_entity_poly.pdbx_strand_id
1 'polypeptide(L)'
;MYFIYHLSTIVFGVFLIFFYLQKLLSRNSRSSAIVWVTDSNLNHTGIYLYSKGKIMIHLTFDYKTDEKCTTPGQYLKYHRTFQGLSTRELAEKVGIVPATLVLYENDRHPIKYSTAVALANVLGIDRNRLLDEYTAFVDYPYFSLLKKVRQDLSLTQIQMAELIGTGQTSYSGWEREIRVPRRKEYDKILAALKKLRVNVDTYLCQSASI
;
A
#
# COMPACT_ATOMS: atom_id res chain seq x y z
N MET A 1 15.36 -8.81 -2.05
CA MET A 1 16.75 -8.41 -1.83
C MET A 1 16.93 -6.96 -1.35
N TYR A 2 16.02 -6.04 -1.66
CA TYR A 2 16.07 -4.64 -1.20
C TYR A 2 15.73 -4.42 0.28
N PHE A 3 14.98 -5.30 0.90
CA PHE A 3 14.58 -5.20 2.32
C PHE A 3 15.77 -5.33 3.29
N ILE A 4 16.78 -6.10 2.92
CA ILE A 4 17.97 -6.32 3.74
C ILE A 4 18.89 -5.08 3.74
N TYR A 5 18.94 -4.34 2.62
CA TYR A 5 19.79 -3.14 2.52
C TYR A 5 19.26 -1.95 3.35
N HIS A 6 17.92 -1.80 3.46
CA HIS A 6 17.35 -0.71 4.27
C HIS A 6 17.45 -0.96 5.77
N LEU A 7 17.29 -2.21 6.21
CA LEU A 7 17.52 -2.57 7.61
C LEU A 7 18.99 -2.34 8.00
N SER A 8 19.93 -2.61 7.08
CA SER A 8 21.35 -2.42 7.30
C SER A 8 21.74 -0.94 7.46
N THR A 9 21.14 -0.01 6.71
CA THR A 9 21.45 1.43 6.80
C THR A 9 20.91 2.06 8.07
N ILE A 10 19.72 1.67 8.51
CA ILE A 10 19.14 2.15 9.79
C ILE A 10 19.94 1.56 10.96
N VAL A 11 20.23 0.26 10.92
CA VAL A 11 21.06 -0.41 11.92
C VAL A 11 22.47 0.20 11.92
N PHE A 12 23.05 0.53 10.77
CA PHE A 12 24.37 1.15 10.66
C PHE A 12 24.37 2.58 11.20
N GLY A 13 23.35 3.38 10.91
CA GLY A 13 23.20 4.73 11.45
C GLY A 13 23.04 4.74 12.96
N VAL A 14 22.24 3.85 13.51
CA VAL A 14 22.06 3.65 14.95
C VAL A 14 23.35 3.12 15.60
N PHE A 15 24.09 2.24 14.93
CA PHE A 15 25.39 1.73 15.38
C PHE A 15 26.46 2.82 15.40
N LEU A 16 26.49 3.72 14.41
CA LEU A 16 27.43 4.86 14.37
C LEU A 16 27.12 5.85 15.49
N ILE A 17 25.86 6.16 15.76
CA ILE A 17 25.44 7.01 16.88
C ILE A 17 25.84 6.34 18.21
N PHE A 18 25.65 5.03 18.33
CA PHE A 18 26.06 4.24 19.49
C PHE A 18 27.56 4.32 19.73
N PHE A 19 28.38 4.10 18.71
CA PHE A 19 29.83 4.20 18.81
C PHE A 19 30.30 5.62 19.15
N TYR A 20 29.64 6.63 18.58
CA TYR A 20 29.98 8.03 18.87
C TYR A 20 29.63 8.41 20.32
N LEU A 21 28.46 8.01 20.81
CA LEU A 21 28.03 8.20 22.19
C LEU A 21 28.91 7.42 23.18
N GLN A 22 29.28 6.18 22.84
CA GLN A 22 30.17 5.36 23.67
C GLN A 22 31.58 6.00 23.77
N LYS A 23 32.06 6.61 22.67
CA LYS A 23 33.34 7.33 22.65
C LYS A 23 33.32 8.66 23.46
N LEU A 24 32.17 9.35 23.46
CA LEU A 24 31.92 10.54 24.27
C LEU A 24 31.85 10.19 25.78
N LEU A 25 31.18 9.11 26.12
CA LEU A 25 31.02 8.67 27.52
C LEU A 25 32.30 8.08 28.10
N SER A 26 33.11 7.38 27.32
CA SER A 26 34.40 6.82 27.76
C SER A 26 35.42 7.90 28.11
N ARG A 27 35.24 9.13 27.65
CA ARG A 27 36.11 10.26 27.94
C ARG A 27 35.82 10.91 29.30
N ASN A 28 34.66 10.70 29.92
CA ASN A 28 34.21 11.57 30.99
C ASN A 28 33.68 10.89 32.28
N SER A 29 33.58 9.54 32.40
CA SER A 29 33.06 8.93 33.63
C SER A 29 33.24 7.43 33.73
N ARG A 30 33.72 6.97 34.92
CA ARG A 30 33.91 5.56 35.27
C ARG A 30 32.65 4.75 35.56
N SER A 31 31.43 5.29 35.32
CA SER A 31 30.18 4.64 35.74
C SER A 31 28.98 4.96 34.83
N SER A 32 29.15 5.08 33.53
CA SER A 32 28.03 5.30 32.60
C SER A 32 27.77 4.06 31.77
N ALA A 33 26.56 3.56 31.76
CA ALA A 33 26.12 2.42 30.97
C ALA A 33 25.05 2.88 29.94
N ILE A 34 25.16 2.37 28.73
CA ILE A 34 24.11 2.50 27.70
C ILE A 34 23.35 1.19 27.71
N VAL A 35 22.09 1.24 28.00
CA VAL A 35 21.20 0.07 27.98
C VAL A 35 20.20 0.22 26.86
N TRP A 36 20.16 -0.78 25.98
CA TRP A 36 19.11 -0.94 24.99
C TRP A 36 17.97 -1.72 25.60
N VAL A 37 16.76 -1.18 25.54
CA VAL A 37 15.57 -1.90 25.91
C VAL A 37 14.68 -1.94 24.66
N THR A 38 14.52 -3.12 24.11
CA THR A 38 13.50 -3.42 23.10
C THR A 38 12.30 -4.00 23.83
N ASP A 39 11.23 -3.24 23.93
CA ASP A 39 9.96 -3.78 24.42
C ASP A 39 9.15 -4.24 23.23
N SER A 40 9.11 -5.55 23.01
CA SER A 40 8.37 -6.18 21.92
C SER A 40 6.85 -5.99 22.01
N ASN A 41 6.33 -5.60 23.17
CA ASN A 41 4.90 -5.39 23.38
C ASN A 41 4.46 -3.95 23.12
N LEU A 42 5.39 -2.98 23.08
CA LEU A 42 5.04 -1.56 22.96
C LEU A 42 5.44 -0.94 21.61
N ASN A 43 6.05 -1.69 20.68
CA ASN A 43 6.57 -1.18 19.40
C ASN A 43 7.47 0.06 19.55
N HIS A 44 8.15 0.17 20.68
CA HIS A 44 9.06 1.26 20.97
C HIS A 44 10.48 0.70 21.18
N THR A 45 11.45 1.31 20.54
CA THR A 45 12.85 1.10 20.89
C THR A 45 13.33 2.32 21.65
N GLY A 46 13.66 2.14 22.91
CA GLY A 46 14.19 3.19 23.77
C GLY A 46 15.69 3.05 23.96
N ILE A 47 16.43 4.15 23.85
CA ILE A 47 17.83 4.25 24.27
C ILE A 47 17.86 4.97 25.61
N TYR A 48 18.36 4.29 26.62
CA TYR A 48 18.52 4.85 27.96
C TYR A 48 20.01 5.07 28.24
N LEU A 49 20.35 6.29 28.57
CA LEU A 49 21.68 6.64 29.06
C LEU A 49 21.62 6.74 30.57
N TYR A 50 22.35 5.87 31.24
CA TYR A 50 22.47 5.87 32.69
C TYR A 50 23.82 6.45 33.12
N SER A 51 23.82 7.34 34.10
CA SER A 51 24.98 7.76 34.83
C SER A 51 24.69 7.73 36.32
N LYS A 52 25.57 7.06 37.11
CA LYS A 52 25.44 6.90 38.56
C LYS A 52 24.06 6.38 39.00
N GLY A 53 23.51 5.40 38.28
CA GLY A 53 22.21 4.78 38.57
C GLY A 53 20.97 5.65 38.26
N LYS A 54 21.15 6.81 37.63
CA LYS A 54 20.03 7.69 37.20
C LYS A 54 19.94 7.72 35.68
N ILE A 55 18.70 7.76 35.16
CA ILE A 55 18.44 7.98 33.73
C ILE A 55 18.79 9.43 33.41
N MET A 56 19.75 9.64 32.53
CA MET A 56 20.16 10.97 32.07
C MET A 56 19.42 11.40 30.81
N ILE A 57 19.23 10.49 29.89
CA ILE A 57 18.52 10.74 28.62
C ILE A 57 17.70 9.49 28.28
N HIS A 58 16.46 9.73 27.90
CA HIS A 58 15.56 8.72 27.34
C HIS A 58 15.15 9.17 25.96
N LEU A 59 15.54 8.43 24.93
CA LEU A 59 15.12 8.64 23.55
C LEU A 59 14.20 7.50 23.16
N THR A 60 12.96 7.82 22.88
CA THR A 60 11.97 6.86 22.39
C THR A 60 11.83 7.03 20.89
N PHE A 61 11.98 5.96 20.14
CA PHE A 61 11.73 5.94 18.70
C PHE A 61 10.42 5.21 18.46
N ASP A 62 9.40 5.96 18.06
CA ASP A 62 8.14 5.41 17.60
C ASP A 62 8.31 4.91 16.17
N TYR A 63 8.42 3.62 15.97
CA TYR A 63 8.28 3.03 14.65
C TYR A 63 6.79 2.92 14.33
N LYS A 64 6.30 3.89 13.56
CA LYS A 64 5.02 3.68 12.89
C LYS A 64 5.25 2.60 11.84
N THR A 65 4.77 1.39 12.07
CA THR A 65 4.74 0.36 11.05
C THR A 65 3.62 0.69 10.06
N ASP A 66 3.81 0.32 8.80
CA ASP A 66 2.79 0.49 7.75
C ASP A 66 1.50 -0.32 8.02
N GLU A 67 1.55 -1.32 8.92
CA GLU A 67 0.39 -2.06 9.44
C GLU A 67 -0.67 -1.17 10.09
N LYS A 68 -0.27 -0.01 10.62
CA LYS A 68 -1.19 0.99 11.18
C LYS A 68 -1.88 1.86 10.13
N CYS A 69 -1.48 1.75 8.86
CA CYS A 69 -2.10 2.49 7.78
C CYS A 69 -3.39 1.77 7.36
N THR A 70 -4.54 2.37 7.63
CA THR A 70 -5.86 1.81 7.33
C THR A 70 -6.38 2.21 5.96
N THR A 71 -5.83 3.29 5.37
CA THR A 71 -6.26 3.81 4.06
C THR A 71 -5.11 3.87 3.07
N PRO A 72 -5.41 3.80 1.74
CA PRO A 72 -4.39 3.94 0.70
C PRO A 72 -3.58 5.21 0.80
N GLY A 73 -4.22 6.35 1.14
CA GLY A 73 -3.53 7.63 1.28
C GLY A 73 -2.57 7.67 2.47
N GLN A 74 -2.95 7.09 3.61
CA GLN A 74 -2.06 6.96 4.76
C GLN A 74 -0.84 6.09 4.43
N TYR A 75 -1.06 4.97 3.74
CA TYR A 75 -0.01 4.07 3.31
C TYR A 75 0.97 4.77 2.35
N LEU A 76 0.44 5.49 1.36
CA LEU A 76 1.23 6.29 0.42
C LEU A 76 2.09 7.33 1.15
N LYS A 77 1.47 8.13 2.03
CA LYS A 77 2.14 9.17 2.80
C LYS A 77 3.24 8.59 3.69
N TYR A 78 2.96 7.47 4.35
CA TYR A 78 3.92 6.77 5.19
C TYR A 78 5.19 6.41 4.40
N HIS A 79 5.04 5.70 3.27
CA HIS A 79 6.19 5.24 2.49
C HIS A 79 6.96 6.39 1.82
N ARG A 80 6.26 7.45 1.37
CA ARG A 80 6.94 8.66 0.88
C ARG A 80 7.81 9.29 1.96
N THR A 81 7.25 9.51 3.15
CA THR A 81 7.99 10.14 4.27
C THR A 81 9.12 9.23 4.78
N PHE A 82 8.88 7.93 4.81
CA PHE A 82 9.87 6.94 5.20
C PHE A 82 11.11 6.96 4.29
N GLN A 83 10.90 7.20 2.98
CA GLN A 83 12.00 7.36 2.01
C GLN A 83 12.59 8.77 1.98
N GLY A 84 12.12 9.68 2.83
CA GLY A 84 12.61 11.06 2.89
C GLY A 84 12.22 11.92 1.69
N LEU A 85 11.25 11.48 0.86
CA LEU A 85 10.82 12.20 -0.32
C LEU A 85 9.84 13.32 0.05
N SER A 86 10.05 14.50 -0.50
CA SER A 86 9.05 15.57 -0.47
C SER A 86 7.87 15.23 -1.41
N THR A 87 6.72 15.87 -1.17
CA THR A 87 5.55 15.73 -2.05
C THR A 87 5.87 16.12 -3.50
N ARG A 88 6.73 17.13 -3.66
CA ARG A 88 7.14 17.61 -4.98
C ARG A 88 8.00 16.60 -5.71
N GLU A 89 9.03 16.06 -5.06
CA GLU A 89 9.94 15.07 -5.64
C GLU A 89 9.21 13.79 -6.07
N LEU A 90 8.30 13.26 -5.22
CA LEU A 90 7.53 12.08 -5.59
C LEU A 90 6.58 12.39 -6.76
N ALA A 91 5.91 13.54 -6.75
CA ALA A 91 5.01 13.93 -7.82
C ALA A 91 5.74 14.08 -9.17
N GLU A 92 6.93 14.67 -9.18
CA GLU A 92 7.79 14.75 -10.37
C GLU A 92 8.19 13.38 -10.89
N LYS A 93 8.63 12.47 -10.01
CA LYS A 93 9.03 11.08 -10.40
C LYS A 93 7.88 10.29 -11.01
N VAL A 94 6.65 10.53 -10.59
CA VAL A 94 5.44 9.84 -11.07
C VAL A 94 4.77 10.58 -12.25
N GLY A 95 5.17 11.81 -12.52
CA GLY A 95 4.60 12.64 -13.60
C GLY A 95 3.20 13.19 -13.27
N ILE A 96 2.94 13.52 -12.00
CA ILE A 96 1.68 14.14 -11.56
C ILE A 96 1.94 15.49 -10.88
N VAL A 97 0.88 16.29 -10.76
CA VAL A 97 0.96 17.58 -10.04
C VAL A 97 1.04 17.32 -8.53
N PRO A 98 1.91 18.03 -7.76
CA PRO A 98 2.03 17.87 -6.32
C PRO A 98 0.70 17.99 -5.55
N ALA A 99 -0.18 18.91 -5.98
CA ALA A 99 -1.52 19.04 -5.40
C ALA A 99 -2.37 17.76 -5.53
N THR A 100 -2.24 17.03 -6.64
CA THR A 100 -2.93 15.74 -6.84
C THR A 100 -2.41 14.69 -5.85
N LEU A 101 -1.10 14.64 -5.62
CA LEU A 101 -0.51 13.74 -4.64
C LEU A 101 -1.03 14.02 -3.22
N VAL A 102 -1.16 15.29 -2.84
CA VAL A 102 -1.76 15.70 -1.55
C VAL A 102 -3.20 15.23 -1.43
N LEU A 103 -4.00 15.29 -2.51
CA LEU A 103 -5.37 14.79 -2.50
C LEU A 103 -5.42 13.28 -2.31
N TYR A 104 -4.50 12.53 -2.90
CA TYR A 104 -4.36 11.09 -2.70
C TYR A 104 -3.94 10.74 -1.27
N GLU A 105 -2.93 11.42 -0.71
CA GLU A 105 -2.43 11.19 0.65
C GLU A 105 -3.45 11.50 1.75
N ASN A 106 -4.46 12.33 1.44
CA ASN A 106 -5.55 12.66 2.34
C ASN A 106 -6.86 11.91 2.01
N ASP A 107 -6.81 10.92 1.14
CA ASP A 107 -7.96 10.10 0.69
C ASP A 107 -9.13 10.94 0.12
N ARG A 108 -8.84 12.15 -0.37
CA ARG A 108 -9.86 13.04 -0.97
C ARG A 108 -10.21 12.66 -2.40
N HIS A 109 -9.33 11.96 -3.07
CA HIS A 109 -9.56 11.39 -4.39
C HIS A 109 -9.03 9.97 -4.47
N PRO A 110 -9.73 9.05 -5.13
CA PRO A 110 -9.23 7.70 -5.39
C PRO A 110 -8.03 7.77 -6.33
N ILE A 111 -7.02 6.99 -6.05
CA ILE A 111 -5.81 6.90 -6.88
C ILE A 111 -6.19 6.22 -8.20
N LYS A 112 -5.83 6.82 -9.33
CA LYS A 112 -6.03 6.20 -10.64
C LYS A 112 -5.12 4.99 -10.77
N TYR A 113 -5.60 3.92 -11.43
CA TYR A 113 -4.85 2.67 -11.58
C TYR A 113 -3.43 2.89 -12.11
N SER A 114 -3.26 3.61 -13.23
CA SER A 114 -1.94 3.90 -13.81
C SER A 114 -1.01 4.66 -12.84
N THR A 115 -1.59 5.57 -12.05
CA THR A 115 -0.84 6.33 -11.04
C THR A 115 -0.46 5.44 -9.85
N ALA A 116 -1.35 4.53 -9.42
CA ALA A 116 -1.05 3.58 -8.35
C ALA A 116 0.12 2.65 -8.73
N VAL A 117 0.13 2.16 -9.96
CA VAL A 117 1.24 1.36 -10.50
C VAL A 117 2.55 2.16 -10.51
N ALA A 118 2.53 3.40 -10.99
CA ALA A 118 3.72 4.26 -11.04
C ALA A 118 4.23 4.59 -9.62
N LEU A 119 3.34 4.92 -8.68
CA LEU A 119 3.69 5.17 -7.28
C LEU A 119 4.29 3.93 -6.61
N ALA A 120 3.68 2.76 -6.82
CA ALA A 120 4.18 1.50 -6.28
C ALA A 120 5.58 1.17 -6.80
N ASN A 121 5.84 1.38 -8.10
CA ASN A 121 7.15 1.15 -8.70
C ASN A 121 8.22 2.11 -8.17
N VAL A 122 7.89 3.40 -8.03
CA VAL A 122 8.83 4.41 -7.53
C VAL A 122 9.17 4.19 -6.05
N LEU A 123 8.17 3.83 -5.25
CA LEU A 123 8.33 3.62 -3.80
C LEU A 123 8.76 2.18 -3.45
N GLY A 124 8.71 1.23 -4.39
CA GLY A 124 9.03 -0.18 -4.12
C GLY A 124 8.05 -0.83 -3.14
N ILE A 125 6.76 -0.51 -3.23
CA ILE A 125 5.72 -0.95 -2.30
C ILE A 125 4.67 -1.83 -2.99
N ASP A 126 3.87 -2.54 -2.19
CA ASP A 126 2.76 -3.32 -2.72
C ASP A 126 1.65 -2.40 -3.26
N ARG A 127 1.43 -2.48 -4.59
CA ARG A 127 0.40 -1.68 -5.27
C ARG A 127 -1.01 -2.01 -4.78
N ASN A 128 -1.28 -3.25 -4.33
CA ASN A 128 -2.60 -3.66 -3.89
C ASN A 128 -3.11 -2.80 -2.73
N ARG A 129 -2.21 -2.31 -1.90
CA ARG A 129 -2.54 -1.40 -0.79
C ARG A 129 -2.83 0.03 -1.21
N LEU A 130 -2.56 0.39 -2.46
CA LEU A 130 -2.90 1.68 -3.06
C LEU A 130 -4.20 1.64 -3.88
N LEU A 131 -4.71 0.44 -4.16
CA LEU A 131 -5.91 0.24 -4.98
C LEU A 131 -7.17 0.33 -4.11
N ASP A 132 -8.19 0.99 -4.63
CA ASP A 132 -9.56 0.86 -4.15
C ASP A 132 -10.26 -0.34 -4.82
N GLU A 133 -11.48 -0.67 -4.40
CA GLU A 133 -12.23 -1.82 -4.92
C GLU A 133 -12.35 -1.82 -6.46
N TYR A 134 -12.58 -0.65 -7.07
CA TYR A 134 -12.66 -0.55 -8.51
C TYR A 134 -11.31 -0.76 -9.19
N THR A 135 -10.25 -0.14 -8.70
CA THR A 135 -8.91 -0.29 -9.29
C THR A 135 -8.35 -1.69 -9.05
N ALA A 136 -8.68 -2.32 -7.93
CA ALA A 136 -8.39 -3.72 -7.67
C ALA A 136 -9.13 -4.65 -8.65
N PHE A 137 -10.40 -4.36 -8.95
CA PHE A 137 -11.14 -5.08 -9.98
C PHE A 137 -10.50 -4.94 -11.37
N VAL A 138 -10.01 -3.76 -11.72
CA VAL A 138 -9.31 -3.53 -12.99
C VAL A 138 -7.95 -4.25 -13.05
N ASP A 139 -7.26 -4.37 -11.92
CA ASP A 139 -5.99 -5.10 -11.81
C ASP A 139 -6.18 -6.63 -11.91
N TYR A 140 -7.34 -7.11 -11.47
CA TYR A 140 -7.75 -8.50 -11.61
C TYR A 140 -8.15 -8.79 -13.06
N PRO A 141 -8.00 -10.04 -13.57
CA PRO A 141 -8.46 -10.41 -14.91
C PRO A 141 -10.01 -10.44 -14.99
N TYR A 142 -10.63 -9.26 -14.83
CA TYR A 142 -12.09 -9.06 -14.83
C TYR A 142 -12.77 -9.62 -16.09
N PHE A 143 -12.08 -9.61 -17.23
CA PHE A 143 -12.57 -10.15 -18.49
C PHE A 143 -12.82 -11.66 -18.41
N SER A 144 -11.93 -12.41 -17.78
CA SER A 144 -12.09 -13.84 -17.51
C SER A 144 -13.22 -14.11 -16.52
N LEU A 145 -13.31 -13.30 -15.47
CA LEU A 145 -14.39 -13.37 -14.47
C LEU A 145 -15.76 -13.17 -15.15
N LEU A 146 -15.93 -12.09 -15.91
CA LEU A 146 -17.19 -11.78 -16.57
C LEU A 146 -17.60 -12.88 -17.56
N LYS A 147 -16.65 -13.36 -18.35
CA LYS A 147 -16.88 -14.46 -19.31
C LYS A 147 -17.28 -15.74 -18.60
N LYS A 148 -16.58 -16.13 -17.52
CA LYS A 148 -16.87 -17.35 -16.75
C LYS A 148 -18.24 -17.27 -16.10
N VAL A 149 -18.56 -16.16 -15.41
CA VAL A 149 -19.88 -15.98 -14.79
C VAL A 149 -21.00 -16.08 -15.82
N ARG A 150 -20.84 -15.46 -16.98
CA ARG A 150 -21.84 -15.53 -18.05
C ARG A 150 -22.02 -16.97 -18.56
N GLN A 151 -20.94 -17.69 -18.73
CA GLN A 151 -20.97 -19.10 -19.18
C GLN A 151 -21.63 -20.01 -18.15
N ASP A 152 -21.29 -19.86 -16.87
CA ASP A 152 -21.86 -20.66 -15.77
C ASP A 152 -23.38 -20.42 -15.64
N LEU A 153 -23.83 -19.21 -15.97
CA LEU A 153 -25.25 -18.86 -16.01
C LEU A 153 -25.92 -19.20 -17.36
N SER A 154 -25.19 -19.78 -18.31
CA SER A 154 -25.68 -20.10 -19.66
C SER A 154 -26.29 -18.91 -20.41
N LEU A 155 -25.77 -17.70 -20.16
CA LEU A 155 -26.26 -16.47 -20.78
C LEU A 155 -25.48 -16.11 -22.05
N THR A 156 -26.18 -15.49 -23.00
CA THR A 156 -25.53 -14.84 -24.14
C THR A 156 -24.91 -13.51 -23.74
N GLN A 157 -23.99 -12.95 -24.54
CA GLN A 157 -23.43 -11.62 -24.29
C GLN A 157 -24.49 -10.52 -24.28
N ILE A 158 -25.54 -10.67 -25.09
CA ILE A 158 -26.68 -9.72 -25.16
C ILE A 158 -27.42 -9.75 -23.81
N GLN A 159 -27.80 -10.93 -23.34
CA GLN A 159 -28.55 -11.08 -22.08
C GLN A 159 -27.77 -10.57 -20.88
N MET A 160 -26.46 -10.87 -20.84
CA MET A 160 -25.63 -10.36 -19.74
C MET A 160 -25.46 -8.85 -19.81
N ALA A 161 -25.32 -8.26 -21.00
CA ALA A 161 -25.28 -6.81 -21.18
C ALA A 161 -26.57 -6.13 -20.72
N GLU A 162 -27.72 -6.70 -21.03
CA GLU A 162 -29.03 -6.22 -20.58
C GLU A 162 -29.17 -6.28 -19.06
N LEU A 163 -28.74 -7.38 -18.43
CA LEU A 163 -28.76 -7.54 -16.97
C LEU A 163 -27.88 -6.49 -16.25
N ILE A 164 -26.76 -6.15 -16.84
CA ILE A 164 -25.85 -5.10 -16.32
C ILE A 164 -26.41 -3.69 -16.63
N GLY A 165 -27.28 -3.56 -17.63
CA GLY A 165 -27.75 -2.26 -18.12
C GLY A 165 -26.71 -1.52 -18.95
N THR A 166 -26.05 -2.25 -19.84
CA THR A 166 -25.02 -1.73 -20.76
C THR A 166 -25.29 -2.22 -22.21
N GLY A 167 -24.61 -1.64 -23.19
CA GLY A 167 -24.70 -2.10 -24.57
C GLY A 167 -23.84 -3.37 -24.79
N GLN A 168 -24.33 -4.27 -25.67
CA GLN A 168 -23.61 -5.50 -26.06
C GLN A 168 -22.17 -5.23 -26.51
N THR A 169 -21.95 -4.17 -27.30
CA THR A 169 -20.62 -3.80 -27.79
C THR A 169 -19.66 -3.48 -26.64
N SER A 170 -20.13 -2.81 -25.58
CA SER A 170 -19.32 -2.51 -24.39
C SER A 170 -19.00 -3.79 -23.64
N TYR A 171 -20.00 -4.62 -23.36
CA TYR A 171 -19.82 -5.88 -22.67
C TYR A 171 -18.87 -6.84 -23.41
N SER A 172 -19.07 -7.01 -24.73
CA SER A 172 -18.18 -7.79 -25.58
C SER A 172 -16.75 -7.23 -25.60
N GLY A 173 -16.61 -5.90 -25.56
CA GLY A 173 -15.31 -5.24 -25.45
C GLY A 173 -14.61 -5.53 -24.11
N TRP A 174 -15.36 -5.66 -23.01
CA TRP A 174 -14.82 -6.04 -21.70
C TRP A 174 -14.36 -7.51 -21.70
N GLU A 175 -15.14 -8.45 -22.19
CA GLU A 175 -14.76 -9.87 -22.26
C GLU A 175 -13.53 -10.13 -23.16
N ARG A 176 -13.26 -9.26 -24.12
CA ARG A 176 -12.11 -9.34 -25.03
C ARG A 176 -10.93 -8.48 -24.59
N GLU A 177 -11.00 -7.85 -23.43
CA GLU A 177 -9.97 -6.96 -22.91
C GLU A 177 -9.64 -5.74 -23.80
N ILE A 178 -10.53 -5.42 -24.75
CA ILE A 178 -10.38 -4.26 -25.64
C ILE A 178 -10.73 -2.95 -24.91
N ARG A 179 -11.61 -3.04 -23.91
CA ARG A 179 -12.08 -1.89 -23.13
C ARG A 179 -12.13 -2.27 -21.65
N VAL A 180 -11.73 -1.31 -20.82
CA VAL A 180 -11.85 -1.41 -19.36
C VAL A 180 -13.19 -0.81 -18.94
N PRO A 181 -14.01 -1.48 -18.11
CA PRO A 181 -15.21 -0.91 -17.54
C PRO A 181 -14.87 0.36 -16.76
N ARG A 182 -15.60 1.44 -16.94
CA ARG A 182 -15.45 2.65 -16.14
C ARG A 182 -16.04 2.44 -14.75
N ARG A 183 -15.72 3.29 -13.78
CA ARG A 183 -16.22 3.19 -12.40
C ARG A 183 -17.76 3.08 -12.34
N LYS A 184 -18.50 3.89 -13.08
CA LYS A 184 -19.97 3.79 -13.16
C LYS A 184 -20.46 2.47 -13.76
N GLU A 185 -19.68 1.85 -14.64
CA GLU A 185 -20.00 0.55 -15.24
C GLU A 185 -19.66 -0.58 -14.26
N TYR A 186 -18.59 -0.43 -13.49
CA TYR A 186 -18.25 -1.32 -12.39
C TYR A 186 -19.37 -1.41 -11.33
N ASP A 187 -19.93 -0.27 -10.93
CA ASP A 187 -21.06 -0.22 -10.00
C ASP A 187 -22.26 -1.01 -10.52
N LYS A 188 -22.55 -0.89 -11.83
CA LYS A 188 -23.62 -1.66 -12.50
C LYS A 188 -23.30 -3.16 -12.54
N ILE A 189 -22.03 -3.53 -12.83
CA ILE A 189 -21.57 -4.92 -12.82
C ILE A 189 -21.78 -5.52 -11.44
N LEU A 190 -21.34 -4.86 -10.38
CA LEU A 190 -21.52 -5.33 -9.01
C LEU A 190 -23.00 -5.50 -8.65
N ALA A 191 -23.83 -4.53 -9.00
CA ALA A 191 -25.28 -4.60 -8.75
C ALA A 191 -25.93 -5.79 -9.47
N ALA A 192 -25.53 -6.05 -10.72
CA ALA A 192 -26.02 -7.20 -11.49
C ALA A 192 -25.56 -8.53 -10.89
N LEU A 193 -24.28 -8.66 -10.54
CA LEU A 193 -23.74 -9.88 -9.91
C LEU A 193 -24.43 -10.17 -8.56
N LYS A 194 -24.66 -9.13 -7.75
CA LYS A 194 -25.39 -9.24 -6.49
C LYS A 194 -26.84 -9.70 -6.71
N LYS A 195 -27.52 -9.15 -7.72
CA LYS A 195 -28.89 -9.55 -8.10
C LYS A 195 -28.96 -11.01 -8.53
N LEU A 196 -27.93 -11.47 -9.25
CA LEU A 196 -27.79 -12.86 -9.70
C LEU A 196 -27.31 -13.81 -8.58
N ARG A 197 -27.09 -13.31 -7.37
CA ARG A 197 -26.54 -14.05 -6.21
C ARG A 197 -25.21 -14.73 -6.52
N VAL A 198 -24.42 -14.13 -7.41
CA VAL A 198 -23.07 -14.61 -7.72
C VAL A 198 -22.13 -14.17 -6.61
N ASN A 199 -21.50 -15.13 -5.94
CA ASN A 199 -20.43 -14.84 -5.00
C ASN A 199 -19.11 -14.62 -5.78
N VAL A 200 -18.70 -13.38 -5.90
CA VAL A 200 -17.47 -13.00 -6.63
C VAL A 200 -16.23 -13.64 -6.03
N ASP A 201 -16.19 -13.83 -4.71
CA ASP A 201 -15.05 -14.44 -4.01
C ASP A 201 -14.78 -15.88 -4.46
N THR A 202 -15.83 -16.62 -4.83
CA THR A 202 -15.70 -17.99 -5.37
C THR A 202 -14.88 -18.00 -6.66
N TYR A 203 -14.98 -16.95 -7.47
CA TYR A 203 -14.25 -16.82 -8.73
C TYR A 203 -12.84 -16.27 -8.52
N LEU A 204 -12.66 -15.39 -7.50
CA LEU A 204 -11.36 -14.81 -7.16
C LEU A 204 -10.40 -15.86 -6.57
N CYS A 205 -10.91 -16.78 -5.73
CA CYS A 205 -10.08 -17.83 -5.11
C CYS A 205 -9.55 -18.89 -6.10
N GLN A 206 -10.26 -19.13 -7.20
CA GLN A 206 -9.85 -20.16 -8.18
C GLN A 206 -8.70 -19.71 -9.10
N SER A 207 -8.42 -18.42 -9.20
CA SER A 207 -7.34 -17.88 -10.04
C SER A 207 -5.99 -17.76 -9.34
N ALA A 208 -5.94 -17.94 -8.02
CA ALA A 208 -4.69 -17.97 -7.25
C ALA A 208 -3.96 -19.31 -7.29
N SER A 209 -4.49 -20.31 -8.05
CA SER A 209 -3.97 -21.69 -8.11
C SER A 209 -3.37 -22.05 -9.47
N ILE A 210 -2.96 -21.05 -10.29
CA ILE A 210 -2.29 -21.30 -11.58
C ILE A 210 -0.91 -20.65 -11.55
#